data_c4ac9209b07dc0e4501c8e37d4ec63aa
#
_entry.id   c4ac9209b07dc0e4501c8e37d4ec63aa
#
_cell.length_a   1.000
_cell.length_b   1.000
_cell.length_c   1.000
_cell.angle_alpha   90.00
_cell.angle_beta   90.00
_cell.angle_gamma   90.00
#
_symmetry.space_group_name_H-M   'P 1'
#
loop_
_entity.id
_entity.type
_entity.pdbx_description
1 polymer ?
#
loop_
_entity_poly.entity_id
_entity_poly.type
_entity_poly.pdbx_seq_one_letter_code
_entity_poly.pdbx_strand_id
1 'polypeptide(L)'
;MADAPVGPAFAERGLDLSLRHYLAEVAAPTPTATGGAVCAITTASAAGLVAMTARLSTFDGADRLAADAELLRSRAQALATEDGAAYAAVLAARREGAAALRAAYARAAEPPLAIASTAAETAGLAELLARCGKRAVRGDA
;
A
#
# COMPACT_ATOMS: atom_id res chain seq x y z
N MET A 1 2.26 28.57 13.17
CA MET A 1 2.17 27.12 13.34
C MET A 1 3.51 26.58 12.81
N ALA A 2 4.38 26.18 13.73
CA ALA A 2 5.74 25.77 13.38
C ALA A 2 5.66 24.46 12.56
N ASP A 3 6.30 24.48 11.37
CA ASP A 3 6.55 23.29 10.57
C ASP A 3 7.39 22.31 11.42
N ALA A 4 6.74 21.35 12.05
CA ALA A 4 7.46 20.23 12.61
C ALA A 4 8.16 19.52 11.45
N PRO A 5 9.47 19.23 11.56
CA PRO A 5 10.15 18.52 10.49
C PRO A 5 9.45 17.18 10.29
N VAL A 6 8.90 16.99 9.08
CA VAL A 6 8.44 15.67 8.65
C VAL A 6 9.68 14.80 8.62
N GLY A 7 9.88 14.05 9.69
CA GLY A 7 11.02 13.15 9.77
C GLY A 7 10.90 12.08 8.67
N PRO A 8 12.01 11.61 8.11
CA PRO A 8 12.05 10.49 7.16
C PRO A 8 11.47 9.18 7.72
N ALA A 9 11.04 9.21 8.97
CA ALA A 9 10.77 8.06 9.81
C ALA A 9 9.61 7.16 9.34
N PHE A 10 8.56 7.69 8.70
CA PHE A 10 7.45 6.83 8.28
C PHE A 10 7.70 6.18 6.92
N ALA A 11 8.24 6.92 5.95
CA ALA A 11 8.58 6.36 4.64
C ALA A 11 9.62 5.23 4.74
N GLU A 12 10.58 5.36 5.67
CA GLU A 12 11.66 4.38 5.85
C GLU A 12 11.33 3.28 6.87
N ARG A 13 10.49 3.56 7.86
CA ARG A 13 10.23 2.67 9.01
C ARG A 13 8.78 2.22 9.14
N GLY A 14 7.88 2.69 8.29
CA GLY A 14 6.45 2.41 8.42
C GLY A 14 6.12 0.91 8.45
N LEU A 15 6.84 0.11 7.65
CA LEU A 15 6.68 -1.35 7.61
C LEU A 15 7.35 -2.08 8.79
N ASP A 16 8.31 -1.45 9.47
CA ASP A 16 9.02 -2.01 10.62
C ASP A 16 8.43 -1.59 11.97
N LEU A 17 7.39 -0.76 11.95
CA LEU A 17 6.65 -0.40 13.15
C LEU A 17 5.78 -1.56 13.63
N SER A 18 5.62 -1.70 14.95
CA SER A 18 4.55 -2.56 15.45
C SER A 18 3.19 -2.03 14.96
N LEU A 19 2.25 -2.91 14.69
CA LEU A 19 0.91 -2.52 14.22
C LEU A 19 0.26 -1.48 15.16
N ARG A 20 0.44 -1.62 16.48
CA ARG A 20 -0.07 -0.66 17.47
C ARG A 20 0.53 0.73 17.26
N HIS A 21 1.84 0.80 17.03
CA HIS A 21 2.53 2.06 16.81
C HIS A 21 2.12 2.68 15.47
N TYR A 22 2.06 1.86 14.40
CA TYR A 22 1.58 2.30 13.11
C TYR A 22 0.19 2.95 13.17
N LEU A 23 -0.78 2.31 13.85
CA LEU A 23 -2.13 2.85 14.01
C LEU A 23 -2.15 4.15 14.82
N ALA A 24 -1.27 4.30 15.80
CA ALA A 24 -1.12 5.55 16.56
C ALA A 24 -0.56 6.68 15.68
N GLU A 25 0.44 6.39 14.83
CA GLU A 25 1.01 7.36 13.87
C GLU A 25 -0.03 7.80 12.83
N VAL A 26 -0.84 6.86 12.31
CA VAL A 26 -1.93 7.18 11.38
C VAL A 26 -2.96 8.13 11.99
N ALA A 27 -3.23 8.01 13.29
CA ALA A 27 -4.18 8.85 14.01
C ALA A 27 -3.57 10.18 14.53
N ALA A 28 -2.26 10.34 14.46
CA ALA A 28 -1.57 11.51 14.99
C ALA A 28 -1.85 12.77 14.12
N PRO A 29 -1.91 13.97 14.72
CA PRO A 29 -2.11 15.23 13.97
C PRO A 29 -0.80 15.69 13.28
N THR A 30 -0.01 14.76 12.79
CA THR A 30 1.26 14.97 12.09
C THR A 30 1.19 14.34 10.71
N PRO A 31 1.68 15.00 9.65
CA PRO A 31 1.61 14.46 8.29
C PRO A 31 2.70 13.40 8.03
N THR A 32 2.89 12.47 8.96
CA THR A 32 3.91 11.43 8.87
C THR A 32 3.43 10.21 8.10
N ALA A 33 2.13 9.86 8.24
CA ALA A 33 1.49 8.81 7.47
C ALA A 33 0.65 9.42 6.35
N THR A 34 1.01 9.18 5.10
CA THR A 34 0.22 9.63 3.96
C THR A 34 -0.98 8.71 3.73
N GLY A 35 -2.08 9.26 3.19
CA GLY A 35 -3.27 8.47 2.86
C GLY A 35 -2.95 7.36 1.84
N GLY A 36 -2.06 7.63 0.86
CA GLY A 36 -1.62 6.64 -0.11
C GLY A 36 -0.86 5.49 0.55
N ALA A 37 0.07 5.77 1.47
CA ALA A 37 0.78 4.73 2.22
C ALA A 37 -0.19 3.85 3.02
N VAL A 38 -1.23 4.43 3.65
CA VAL A 38 -2.27 3.67 4.36
C VAL A 38 -3.05 2.77 3.39
N CYS A 39 -3.46 3.28 2.23
CA CYS A 39 -4.13 2.49 1.19
C CYS A 39 -3.23 1.34 0.69
N ALA A 40 -1.94 1.59 0.49
CA ALA A 40 -0.99 0.59 0.05
C ALA A 40 -0.82 -0.54 1.08
N ILE A 41 -0.68 -0.22 2.37
CA ILE A 41 -0.58 -1.21 3.44
C ILE A 41 -1.87 -2.03 3.55
N THR A 42 -3.03 -1.39 3.41
CA THR A 42 -4.33 -2.09 3.37
C THR A 42 -4.41 -3.05 2.18
N THR A 43 -3.98 -2.61 1.00
CA THR A 43 -3.89 -3.45 -0.21
C THR A 43 -2.94 -4.62 -0.01
N ALA A 44 -1.78 -4.40 0.61
CA ALA A 44 -0.84 -5.46 0.94
C ALA A 44 -1.45 -6.51 1.89
N SER A 45 -2.23 -6.05 2.87
CA SER A 45 -2.93 -6.95 3.80
C SER A 45 -4.00 -7.79 3.07
N ALA A 46 -4.79 -7.17 2.18
CA ALA A 46 -5.77 -7.86 1.35
C ALA A 46 -5.11 -8.90 0.45
N ALA A 47 -4.02 -8.55 -0.24
CA ALA A 47 -3.26 -9.50 -1.07
C ALA A 47 -2.70 -10.66 -0.25
N GLY A 48 -2.27 -10.40 1.00
CA GLY A 48 -1.85 -11.46 1.93
C GLY A 48 -2.98 -12.44 2.27
N LEU A 49 -4.20 -11.94 2.49
CA LEU A 49 -5.38 -12.79 2.71
C LEU A 49 -5.72 -13.63 1.48
N VAL A 50 -5.63 -13.06 0.28
CA VAL A 50 -5.81 -13.80 -0.98
C VAL A 50 -4.78 -14.92 -1.10
N ALA A 51 -3.50 -14.63 -0.84
CA ALA A 51 -2.44 -15.64 -0.86
C ALA A 51 -2.67 -16.76 0.15
N MET A 52 -3.06 -16.42 1.38
CA MET A 52 -3.41 -17.38 2.43
C MET A 52 -4.57 -18.29 2.00
N THR A 53 -5.65 -17.70 1.51
CA THR A 53 -6.86 -18.42 1.09
C THR A 53 -6.55 -19.34 -0.09
N ALA A 54 -5.73 -18.90 -1.05
CA ALA A 54 -5.29 -19.72 -2.16
C ALA A 54 -4.52 -20.96 -1.68
N ARG A 55 -3.57 -20.79 -0.77
CA ARG A 55 -2.78 -21.90 -0.17
C ARG A 55 -3.64 -22.91 0.60
N LEU A 56 -4.75 -22.46 1.17
CA LEU A 56 -5.71 -23.35 1.86
C LEU A 56 -6.70 -24.01 0.92
N SER A 57 -6.70 -23.67 -0.35
CA SER A 57 -7.62 -24.17 -1.36
C SER A 57 -6.97 -25.28 -2.19
N THR A 58 -7.83 -26.19 -2.74
CA THR A 58 -7.39 -27.32 -3.56
C THR A 58 -8.12 -27.28 -4.91
N PHE A 59 -7.67 -26.40 -5.80
CA PHE A 59 -8.10 -26.33 -7.18
C PHE A 59 -6.89 -26.17 -8.09
N ASP A 60 -7.05 -26.51 -9.35
CA ASP A 60 -5.97 -26.34 -10.32
C ASP A 60 -5.62 -24.87 -10.49
N GLY A 61 -4.35 -24.52 -10.29
CA GLY A 61 -3.84 -23.13 -10.31
C GLY A 61 -3.83 -22.41 -8.97
N ALA A 62 -4.19 -23.04 -7.84
CA ALA A 62 -4.16 -22.41 -6.51
C ALA A 62 -2.77 -21.89 -6.15
N ASP A 63 -1.71 -22.66 -6.42
CA ASP A 63 -0.33 -22.24 -6.13
C ASP A 63 0.10 -21.02 -6.96
N ARG A 64 -0.33 -20.96 -8.23
CA ARG A 64 -0.07 -19.81 -9.10
C ARG A 64 -0.78 -18.57 -8.58
N LEU A 65 -2.05 -18.71 -8.21
CA LEU A 65 -2.82 -17.60 -7.65
C LEU A 65 -2.20 -17.08 -6.35
N ALA A 66 -1.70 -17.97 -5.49
CA ALA A 66 -0.99 -17.59 -4.28
C ALA A 66 0.31 -16.83 -4.61
N ALA A 67 1.05 -17.25 -5.62
CA ALA A 67 2.28 -16.56 -6.05
C ALA A 67 1.97 -15.16 -6.64
N ASP A 68 0.93 -15.04 -7.47
CA ASP A 68 0.51 -13.75 -8.03
C ASP A 68 0.07 -12.78 -6.92
N ALA A 69 -0.67 -13.27 -5.92
CA ALA A 69 -1.06 -12.47 -4.76
C ALA A 69 0.15 -12.01 -3.91
N GLU A 70 1.18 -12.85 -3.77
CA GLU A 70 2.43 -12.44 -3.08
C GLU A 70 3.19 -11.34 -3.83
N LEU A 71 3.20 -11.37 -5.17
CA LEU A 71 3.77 -10.30 -5.97
C LEU A 71 3.03 -8.98 -5.75
N LEU A 72 1.69 -9.01 -5.74
CA LEU A 72 0.87 -7.82 -5.46
C LEU A 72 1.10 -7.32 -4.03
N ARG A 73 1.21 -8.21 -3.04
CA ARG A 73 1.53 -7.84 -1.67
C ARG A 73 2.86 -7.10 -1.58
N SER A 74 3.89 -7.65 -2.21
CA SER A 74 5.23 -7.03 -2.21
C SER A 74 5.25 -5.69 -2.94
N ARG A 75 4.54 -5.60 -4.07
CA ARG A 75 4.39 -4.34 -4.83
C ARG A 75 3.67 -3.27 -4.00
N ALA A 76 2.60 -3.62 -3.32
CA ALA A 76 1.88 -2.68 -2.45
C ALA A 76 2.76 -2.18 -1.29
N GLN A 77 3.60 -3.03 -0.70
CA GLN A 77 4.55 -2.63 0.33
C GLN A 77 5.58 -1.61 -0.19
N ALA A 78 6.14 -1.83 -1.39
CA ALA A 78 7.04 -0.87 -2.02
C ALA A 78 6.36 0.48 -2.27
N LEU A 79 5.13 0.45 -2.80
CA LEU A 79 4.33 1.64 -3.08
C LEU A 79 4.01 2.46 -1.82
N ALA A 80 3.89 1.85 -0.64
CA ALA A 80 3.73 2.58 0.62
C ALA A 80 4.93 3.48 0.92
N THR A 81 6.14 2.99 0.68
CA THR A 81 7.38 3.74 0.84
C THR A 81 7.51 4.84 -0.23
N GLU A 82 7.19 4.50 -1.48
CA GLU A 82 7.24 5.43 -2.62
C GLU A 82 6.29 6.62 -2.43
N ASP A 83 5.06 6.38 -1.97
CA ASP A 83 4.07 7.42 -1.71
C ASP A 83 4.54 8.39 -0.62
N GLY A 84 5.12 7.88 0.46
CA GLY A 84 5.70 8.70 1.51
C GLY A 84 6.86 9.57 1.01
N ALA A 85 7.75 9.00 0.21
CA ALA A 85 8.87 9.72 -0.39
C ALA A 85 8.41 10.81 -1.39
N ALA A 86 7.40 10.49 -2.21
CA ALA A 86 6.82 11.43 -3.16
C ALA A 86 6.15 12.62 -2.45
N TYR A 87 5.45 12.38 -1.36
CA TYR A 87 4.88 13.45 -0.54
C TYR A 87 5.95 14.34 0.11
N ALA A 88 7.01 13.75 0.65
CA ALA A 88 8.15 14.49 1.19
C ALA A 88 8.81 15.39 0.13
N ALA A 89 8.94 14.90 -1.11
CA ALA A 89 9.45 15.68 -2.23
C ALA A 89 8.54 16.88 -2.57
N VAL A 90 7.22 16.76 -2.50
CA VAL A 90 6.28 17.89 -2.68
C VAL A 90 6.50 18.94 -1.60
N LEU A 91 6.67 18.53 -0.33
CA LEU A 91 6.93 19.47 0.76
C LEU A 91 8.25 20.23 0.57
N ALA A 92 9.30 19.57 0.12
CA ALA A 92 10.58 20.19 -0.20
C ALA A 92 10.45 21.22 -1.36
N ALA A 93 9.78 20.83 -2.44
CA ALA A 93 9.61 21.65 -3.64
C ALA A 93 8.81 22.95 -3.41
N ARG A 94 8.03 23.04 -2.32
CA ARG A 94 7.34 24.29 -1.94
C ARG A 94 8.30 25.47 -1.73
N ARG A 95 9.55 25.20 -1.38
CA ARG A 95 10.59 26.22 -1.15
C ARG A 95 11.38 26.56 -2.41
N GLU A 96 11.24 25.76 -3.48
CA GLU A 96 12.02 25.87 -4.71
C GLU A 96 11.30 26.64 -5.83
N GLY A 97 10.00 26.93 -5.65
CA GLY A 97 9.21 27.71 -6.59
C GLY A 97 8.19 26.89 -7.39
N ALA A 98 7.36 27.60 -8.16
CA ALA A 98 6.17 27.03 -8.79
C ALA A 98 6.46 25.94 -9.84
N ALA A 99 7.57 26.01 -10.55
CA ALA A 99 7.94 25.02 -11.57
C ALA A 99 8.33 23.68 -10.90
N ALA A 100 9.19 23.75 -9.87
CA ALA A 100 9.60 22.59 -9.09
C ALA A 100 8.39 21.92 -8.39
N LEU A 101 7.51 22.73 -7.83
CA LEU A 101 6.31 22.26 -7.17
C LEU A 101 5.37 21.53 -8.14
N ARG A 102 5.13 22.06 -9.35
CA ARG A 102 4.33 21.37 -10.38
C ARG A 102 4.94 20.02 -10.77
N ALA A 103 6.25 19.96 -10.97
CA ALA A 103 6.96 18.73 -11.29
C ALA A 103 6.87 17.70 -10.15
N ALA A 104 6.96 18.14 -8.89
CA ALA A 104 6.81 17.30 -7.72
C ALA A 104 5.39 16.72 -7.61
N TYR A 105 4.34 17.53 -7.83
CA TYR A 105 2.96 17.04 -7.86
C TYR A 105 2.70 16.02 -8.97
N ALA A 106 3.25 16.25 -10.17
CA ALA A 106 3.10 15.28 -11.26
C ALA A 106 3.67 13.90 -10.88
N ARG A 107 4.85 13.87 -10.28
CA ARG A 107 5.45 12.62 -9.79
C ARG A 107 4.69 12.01 -8.59
N ALA A 108 4.20 12.85 -7.70
CA ALA A 108 3.45 12.40 -6.53
C ALA A 108 2.07 11.82 -6.87
N ALA A 109 1.58 11.98 -8.08
CA ALA A 109 0.37 11.33 -8.57
C ALA A 109 0.60 9.86 -9.01
N GLU A 110 1.85 9.47 -9.29
CA GLU A 110 2.18 8.12 -9.79
C GLU A 110 1.94 7.01 -8.76
N PRO A 111 2.43 7.10 -7.50
CA PRO A 111 2.21 6.05 -6.51
C PRO A 111 0.72 5.79 -6.22
N PRO A 112 -0.15 6.80 -5.98
CA PRO A 112 -1.58 6.55 -5.78
C PRO A 112 -2.26 5.83 -6.94
N LEU A 113 -1.90 6.14 -8.20
CA LEU A 113 -2.42 5.44 -9.37
C LEU A 113 -1.95 3.97 -9.40
N ALA A 114 -0.68 3.73 -9.09
CA ALA A 114 -0.14 2.38 -9.01
C ALA A 114 -0.77 1.57 -7.85
N ILE A 115 -1.05 2.21 -6.71
CA ILE A 115 -1.76 1.60 -5.58
C ILE A 115 -3.17 1.19 -6.01
N ALA A 116 -3.90 2.08 -6.69
CA ALA A 116 -5.25 1.79 -7.18
C ALA A 116 -5.27 0.61 -8.17
N SER A 117 -4.29 0.55 -9.10
CA SER A 117 -4.13 -0.59 -10.01
C SER A 117 -3.86 -1.89 -9.25
N THR A 118 -2.92 -1.87 -8.29
CA THR A 118 -2.59 -3.04 -7.46
C THR A 118 -3.77 -3.52 -6.64
N ALA A 119 -4.58 -2.60 -6.11
CA ALA A 119 -5.82 -2.94 -5.40
C ALA A 119 -6.86 -3.59 -6.32
N ALA A 120 -7.04 -3.07 -7.53
CA ALA A 120 -7.95 -3.66 -8.52
C ALA A 120 -7.50 -5.06 -8.95
N GLU A 121 -6.20 -5.27 -9.18
CA GLU A 121 -5.63 -6.58 -9.48
C GLU A 121 -5.85 -7.56 -8.30
N THR A 122 -5.64 -7.11 -7.07
CA THR A 122 -5.90 -7.91 -5.85
C THR A 122 -7.37 -8.31 -5.75
N ALA A 123 -8.30 -7.38 -6.02
CA ALA A 123 -9.74 -7.66 -6.02
C ALA A 123 -10.11 -8.68 -7.11
N GLY A 124 -9.47 -8.62 -8.28
CA GLY A 124 -9.66 -9.61 -9.35
C GLY A 124 -9.23 -11.03 -8.93
N LEU A 125 -8.10 -11.16 -8.23
CA LEU A 125 -7.67 -12.45 -7.67
C LEU A 125 -8.63 -12.94 -6.57
N ALA A 126 -9.13 -12.05 -5.72
CA ALA A 126 -10.12 -12.38 -4.70
C ALA A 126 -11.44 -12.89 -5.32
N GLU A 127 -11.92 -12.25 -6.38
CA GLU A 127 -13.11 -12.70 -7.13
C GLU A 127 -12.91 -14.09 -7.73
N LEU A 128 -11.76 -14.34 -8.36
CA LEU A 128 -11.45 -15.67 -8.90
C LEU A 128 -11.42 -16.72 -7.79
N LEU A 129 -10.80 -16.41 -6.68
CA LEU A 129 -10.72 -17.28 -5.52
C LEU A 129 -12.08 -17.56 -4.89
N ALA A 130 -12.97 -16.56 -4.83
CA ALA A 130 -14.33 -16.74 -4.35
C ALA A 130 -15.15 -17.71 -5.20
N ARG A 131 -14.83 -17.82 -6.50
CA ARG A 131 -15.48 -18.78 -7.43
C ARG A 131 -14.89 -20.19 -7.32
N CYS A 132 -13.58 -20.32 -7.14
CA CYS A 132 -12.86 -21.60 -7.23
C CYS A 132 -12.39 -22.13 -5.88
N GLY A 133 -12.24 -21.26 -4.85
CA GLY A 133 -11.66 -21.60 -3.56
C GLY A 133 -12.55 -22.45 -2.65
N LYS A 134 -11.96 -22.93 -1.56
CA LYS A 134 -12.69 -23.65 -0.52
C LYS A 134 -13.81 -22.79 0.07
N ARG A 135 -14.99 -23.39 0.20
CA ARG A 135 -16.17 -22.70 0.75
C ARG A 135 -15.93 -22.15 2.16
N ALA A 136 -15.15 -22.86 2.98
CA ALA A 136 -14.86 -22.48 4.37
C ALA A 136 -14.02 -21.20 4.52
N VAL A 137 -13.24 -20.81 3.50
CA VAL A 137 -12.34 -19.66 3.54
C VAL A 137 -12.67 -18.58 2.50
N ARG A 138 -13.80 -18.72 1.80
CA ARG A 138 -14.24 -17.72 0.79
C ARG A 138 -14.53 -16.35 1.37
N GLY A 139 -14.87 -16.28 2.66
CA GLY A 139 -15.14 -15.02 3.34
C GLY A 139 -13.89 -14.21 3.66
N ASP A 140 -12.70 -14.81 3.55
CA ASP A 140 -11.41 -14.17 3.84
C ASP A 140 -10.72 -13.62 2.58
N ALA A 141 -11.25 -13.90 1.39
CA ALA A 141 -10.77 -13.41 0.11
C ALA A 141 -11.56 -12.17 -0.33
#